data_7ae462eb021bd911cb64bdf793300d5c
#
_entry.id   7ae462eb021bd911cb64bdf793300d5c
#
_cell.length_a   1.000
_cell.length_b   1.000
_cell.length_c   1.000
_cell.angle_alpha   90.00
_cell.angle_beta   90.00
_cell.angle_gamma   90.00
#
_symmetry.space_group_name_H-M   'P 1'
#
loop_
_entity.id
_entity.type
_entity.pdbx_description
1 polymer ?
#
loop_
_entity_poly.entity_id
_entity_poly.type
_entity_poly.pdbx_seq_one_letter_code
_entity_poly.pdbx_strand_id
1 'polypeptide(L)'
;MLPRQFYSLRQKINERMPHGPAVSTVYMLHEVYADGEAPADAACAVSLSRFTAWLDRLPADQVGTPEQLNEPGAVLLTFDDMFASAYRYALPELRRRKLSYTVFIAPGLLGRKNYITEDELRTLAADPLCTVGAHTMRHEMLRFQKASAVRGELSGSKAYLEAALSREILNFAYPYGSVYACSRANIEQVQACGFRRGFSTLSRSVTASDLREPWFLPRRNINDTNLQRKGF
;
A
#
# COMPACT_ATOMS: atom_id res chain seq x y z
N MET A 1 -25.46 4.62 12.82
CA MET A 1 -24.07 4.24 12.40
C MET A 1 -23.56 3.18 13.36
N LEU A 2 -23.04 2.04 12.88
CA LEU A 2 -22.55 0.97 13.77
C LEU A 2 -21.26 1.42 14.47
N PRO A 3 -21.02 1.03 15.73
CA PRO A 3 -19.84 1.40 16.47
C PRO A 3 -18.53 0.89 15.81
N ARG A 4 -17.43 1.61 15.96
CA ARG A 4 -16.09 1.22 15.43
C ARG A 4 -15.71 -0.22 15.84
N GLN A 5 -16.06 -0.63 17.05
CA GLN A 5 -15.82 -1.99 17.57
C GLN A 5 -16.50 -3.08 16.71
N PHE A 6 -17.69 -2.82 16.18
CA PHE A 6 -18.39 -3.76 15.29
C PHE A 6 -17.62 -4.00 13.99
N TYR A 7 -17.07 -2.94 13.38
CA TYR A 7 -16.27 -3.05 12.17
C TYR A 7 -14.94 -3.74 12.42
N SER A 8 -14.30 -3.48 13.58
CA SER A 8 -13.09 -4.18 14.00
C SER A 8 -13.33 -5.70 14.17
N LEU A 9 -14.45 -6.08 14.80
CA LEU A 9 -14.83 -7.48 14.92
C LEU A 9 -15.11 -8.12 13.55
N ARG A 10 -15.85 -7.42 12.68
CA ARG A 10 -16.15 -7.90 11.32
C ARG A 10 -14.87 -8.08 10.49
N GLN A 11 -13.90 -7.19 10.62
CA GLN A 11 -12.60 -7.34 9.97
C GLN A 11 -11.87 -8.58 10.48
N LYS A 12 -11.77 -8.77 11.81
CA LYS A 12 -11.13 -9.96 12.41
C LYS A 12 -11.81 -11.26 12.02
N ILE A 13 -13.14 -11.27 11.90
CA ILE A 13 -13.90 -12.42 11.42
C ILE A 13 -13.53 -12.68 9.95
N ASN A 14 -13.57 -11.66 9.10
CA ASN A 14 -13.19 -11.79 7.68
C ASN A 14 -11.77 -12.35 7.52
N GLU A 15 -10.80 -11.80 8.27
CA GLU A 15 -9.40 -12.26 8.21
C GLU A 15 -9.20 -13.71 8.66
N ARG A 16 -10.11 -14.24 9.49
CA ARG A 16 -10.05 -15.61 10.03
C ARG A 16 -10.89 -16.63 9.27
N MET A 17 -11.82 -16.17 8.42
CA MET A 17 -12.61 -17.09 7.60
C MET A 17 -11.73 -17.81 6.58
N PRO A 18 -12.03 -19.06 6.21
CA PRO A 18 -11.34 -19.74 5.13
C PRO A 18 -11.64 -19.03 3.80
N HIS A 19 -10.63 -18.48 3.16
CA HIS A 19 -10.75 -17.74 1.88
C HIS A 19 -10.31 -18.56 0.66
N GLY A 20 -10.01 -19.84 0.83
CA GLY A 20 -9.38 -20.67 -0.20
C GLY A 20 -7.84 -20.54 -0.21
N PRO A 21 -7.15 -21.26 -1.10
CA PRO A 21 -5.70 -21.23 -1.19
C PRO A 21 -5.20 -19.84 -1.60
N ALA A 22 -4.07 -19.45 -1.04
CA ALA A 22 -3.36 -18.24 -1.43
C ALA A 22 -2.82 -18.38 -2.86
N VAL A 23 -3.00 -17.34 -3.67
CA VAL A 23 -2.39 -17.21 -5.02
C VAL A 23 -1.13 -16.37 -4.91
N SER A 24 -1.21 -15.22 -4.26
CA SER A 24 -0.10 -14.28 -4.10
C SER A 24 -0.12 -13.60 -2.73
N THR A 25 0.95 -12.89 -2.39
CA THR A 25 1.04 -12.14 -1.15
C THR A 25 1.46 -10.71 -1.42
N VAL A 26 0.68 -9.76 -0.92
CA VAL A 26 1.02 -8.34 -0.97
C VAL A 26 1.45 -7.88 0.42
N TYR A 27 2.63 -7.32 0.52
CA TYR A 27 3.14 -6.71 1.75
C TYR A 27 2.95 -5.20 1.72
N MET A 28 2.52 -4.65 2.85
CA MET A 28 2.30 -3.23 3.05
C MET A 28 3.32 -2.69 4.05
N LEU A 29 4.06 -1.69 3.65
CA LEU A 29 5.01 -0.93 4.44
C LEU A 29 4.63 0.56 4.38
N HIS A 30 5.19 1.35 5.30
CA HIS A 30 5.06 2.80 5.29
C HIS A 30 6.43 3.44 5.53
N GLU A 31 6.96 3.34 6.73
CA GLU A 31 8.21 3.93 7.16
C GLU A 31 9.30 2.88 7.39
N VAL A 32 10.49 3.12 6.85
CA VAL A 32 11.72 2.40 7.22
C VAL A 32 12.68 3.42 7.81
N TYR A 33 13.15 3.22 9.04
CA TYR A 33 14.00 4.16 9.76
C TYR A 33 15.34 3.54 10.14
N ALA A 34 16.38 4.36 10.27
CA ALA A 34 17.71 3.89 10.65
C ALA A 34 17.74 3.38 12.10
N ASP A 35 18.50 2.33 12.33
CA ASP A 35 18.69 1.79 13.68
C ASP A 35 19.27 2.89 14.59
N GLY A 36 18.64 3.10 15.76
CA GLY A 36 19.01 4.16 16.70
C GLY A 36 18.31 5.50 16.47
N GLU A 37 17.60 5.70 15.37
CA GLU A 37 16.71 6.85 15.17
C GLU A 37 15.30 6.58 15.72
N ALA A 38 14.53 7.64 15.93
CA ALA A 38 13.11 7.54 16.24
C ALA A 38 12.29 7.66 14.95
N PRO A 39 11.33 6.74 14.71
CA PRO A 39 10.45 6.85 13.55
C PRO A 39 9.46 8.02 13.70
N ALA A 40 8.97 8.52 12.57
CA ALA A 40 7.91 9.53 12.56
C ALA A 40 6.57 8.95 13.01
N ASP A 41 6.27 7.68 12.66
CA ASP A 41 5.11 6.92 13.12
C ASP A 41 5.48 5.49 13.53
N ALA A 42 5.71 5.28 14.83
CA ALA A 42 6.08 3.98 15.38
C ALA A 42 5.04 2.85 15.14
N ALA A 43 3.79 3.19 14.85
CA ALA A 43 2.75 2.20 14.62
C ALA A 43 2.89 1.48 13.26
N CYS A 44 3.50 2.13 12.29
CA CYS A 44 3.66 1.61 10.93
C CYS A 44 5.13 1.47 10.47
N ALA A 45 6.10 1.79 11.35
CA ALA A 45 7.52 1.80 11.05
C ALA A 45 8.19 0.43 11.25
N VAL A 46 9.26 0.20 10.50
CA VAL A 46 10.18 -0.91 10.67
C VAL A 46 11.62 -0.41 10.65
N SER A 47 12.46 -0.90 11.57
CA SER A 47 13.88 -0.56 11.60
C SER A 47 14.63 -1.15 10.41
N LEU A 48 15.68 -0.49 9.95
CA LEU A 48 16.46 -0.89 8.77
C LEU A 48 17.02 -2.29 8.92
N SER A 49 17.55 -2.65 10.08
CA SER A 49 18.08 -3.99 10.33
C SER A 49 17.02 -5.08 10.18
N ARG A 50 15.82 -4.88 10.75
CA ARG A 50 14.71 -5.84 10.60
C ARG A 50 14.16 -5.87 9.17
N PHE A 51 14.07 -4.72 8.52
CA PHE A 51 13.65 -4.64 7.13
C PHE A 51 14.59 -5.45 6.21
N THR A 52 15.90 -5.27 6.35
CA THR A 52 16.88 -6.00 5.55
C THR A 52 16.87 -7.49 5.83
N ALA A 53 16.83 -7.90 7.11
CA ALA A 53 16.72 -9.30 7.50
C ALA A 53 15.44 -9.96 6.98
N TRP A 54 14.33 -9.21 6.92
CA TRP A 54 13.09 -9.68 6.33
C TRP A 54 13.19 -9.81 4.81
N LEU A 55 13.79 -8.83 4.11
CA LEU A 55 14.01 -8.90 2.66
C LEU A 55 14.85 -10.11 2.26
N ASP A 56 15.87 -10.47 3.06
CA ASP A 56 16.75 -11.61 2.78
C ASP A 56 16.03 -12.98 2.83
N ARG A 57 14.81 -13.04 3.38
CA ARG A 57 13.98 -14.24 3.43
C ARG A 57 12.90 -14.29 2.36
N LEU A 58 12.75 -13.24 1.56
CA LEU A 58 11.78 -13.24 0.48
C LEU A 58 12.27 -14.07 -0.70
N PRO A 59 11.37 -14.77 -1.40
CA PRO A 59 11.69 -15.40 -2.69
C PRO A 59 11.86 -14.29 -3.74
N ALA A 60 13.10 -13.84 -3.94
CA ALA A 60 13.40 -12.67 -4.75
C ALA A 60 12.94 -12.81 -6.22
N ASP A 61 12.92 -14.01 -6.74
CA ASP A 61 12.43 -14.38 -8.06
C ASP A 61 10.91 -14.29 -8.21
N GLN A 62 10.17 -14.24 -7.10
CA GLN A 62 8.72 -14.06 -7.06
C GLN A 62 8.30 -12.61 -6.78
N VAL A 63 9.26 -11.73 -6.44
CA VAL A 63 8.94 -10.31 -6.18
C VAL A 63 8.73 -9.58 -7.49
N GLY A 64 7.50 -9.12 -7.71
CA GLY A 64 7.07 -8.54 -8.97
C GLY A 64 6.21 -7.29 -8.83
N THR A 65 5.56 -6.93 -9.92
CA THR A 65 4.69 -5.76 -10.06
C THR A 65 3.21 -6.11 -9.85
N PRO A 66 2.31 -5.13 -9.69
CA PRO A 66 0.88 -5.39 -9.59
C PRO A 66 0.29 -6.20 -10.75
N GLU A 67 0.87 -6.12 -11.94
CA GLU A 67 0.44 -6.86 -13.12
C GLU A 67 0.62 -8.39 -12.94
N GLN A 68 1.60 -8.79 -12.14
CA GLN A 68 1.97 -10.18 -11.88
C GLN A 68 1.20 -10.83 -10.71
N LEU A 69 0.25 -10.12 -10.09
CA LEU A 69 -0.54 -10.64 -8.96
C LEU A 69 -1.29 -11.95 -9.23
N ASN A 70 -1.59 -12.25 -10.49
CA ASN A 70 -2.26 -13.50 -10.87
C ASN A 70 -1.29 -14.70 -10.95
N GLU A 71 0.01 -14.47 -10.92
CA GLU A 71 1.01 -15.52 -10.96
C GLU A 71 1.06 -16.25 -9.60
N PRO A 72 1.01 -17.60 -9.58
CA PRO A 72 1.10 -18.35 -8.34
C PRO A 72 2.39 -18.08 -7.59
N GLY A 73 2.27 -17.71 -6.31
CA GLY A 73 3.42 -17.40 -5.46
C GLY A 73 3.93 -15.96 -5.58
N ALA A 74 3.37 -15.12 -6.47
CA ALA A 74 3.80 -13.74 -6.62
C ALA A 74 3.79 -12.96 -5.30
N VAL A 75 4.83 -12.18 -5.10
CA VAL A 75 5.04 -11.31 -3.93
C VAL A 75 5.09 -9.86 -4.40
N LEU A 76 4.26 -8.99 -3.82
CA LEU A 76 4.32 -7.55 -4.04
C LEU A 76 4.80 -6.84 -2.78
N LEU A 77 5.70 -5.88 -2.95
CA LEU A 77 6.14 -4.94 -1.92
C LEU A 77 5.47 -3.60 -2.18
N THR A 78 4.68 -3.11 -1.23
CA THR A 78 3.98 -1.83 -1.36
C THR A 78 4.31 -0.90 -0.23
N PHE A 79 4.48 0.39 -0.54
CA PHE A 79 4.73 1.46 0.43
C PHE A 79 3.62 2.49 0.32
N ASP A 80 2.91 2.72 1.41
CA ASP A 80 1.89 3.78 1.49
C ASP A 80 2.54 5.09 1.97
N ASP A 81 1.93 6.24 1.62
CA ASP A 81 2.32 7.60 1.98
C ASP A 81 3.68 8.08 1.48
N MET A 82 4.62 7.19 1.33
CA MET A 82 6.02 7.42 0.98
C MET A 82 6.73 8.40 1.92
N PHE A 83 7.04 7.91 3.12
CA PHE A 83 7.89 8.63 4.06
C PHE A 83 9.29 8.90 3.49
N ALA A 84 9.85 10.08 3.77
CA ALA A 84 11.22 10.43 3.34
C ALA A 84 12.29 9.48 3.92
N SER A 85 12.06 8.90 5.09
CA SER A 85 12.90 7.86 5.67
C SER A 85 12.86 6.57 4.86
N ALA A 86 11.68 6.12 4.40
CA ALA A 86 11.58 4.96 3.50
C ALA A 86 12.29 5.21 2.16
N TYR A 87 12.15 6.42 1.58
CA TYR A 87 12.92 6.82 0.39
C TYR A 87 14.43 6.72 0.62
N ARG A 88 14.91 7.18 1.77
CA ARG A 88 16.32 7.21 2.12
C ARG A 88 16.90 5.84 2.46
N TYR A 89 16.16 5.00 3.16
CA TYR A 89 16.70 3.76 3.74
C TYR A 89 16.19 2.50 3.04
N ALA A 90 14.91 2.42 2.64
CA ALA A 90 14.37 1.21 2.01
C ALA A 90 14.77 1.08 0.54
N LEU A 91 14.71 2.16 -0.22
CA LEU A 91 14.91 2.07 -1.67
C LEU A 91 16.31 1.65 -2.10
N PRO A 92 17.42 2.09 -1.46
CA PRO A 92 18.74 1.58 -1.78
C PRO A 92 18.84 0.05 -1.61
N GLU A 93 18.18 -0.50 -0.58
CA GLU A 93 18.17 -1.94 -0.31
C GLU A 93 17.36 -2.72 -1.34
N LEU A 94 16.21 -2.18 -1.78
CA LEU A 94 15.41 -2.77 -2.85
C LEU A 94 16.16 -2.76 -4.18
N ARG A 95 16.77 -1.61 -4.54
CA ARG A 95 17.57 -1.47 -5.77
C ARG A 95 18.78 -2.41 -5.78
N ARG A 96 19.51 -2.50 -4.67
CA ARG A 96 20.65 -3.39 -4.54
C ARG A 96 20.27 -4.86 -4.79
N ARG A 97 19.08 -5.26 -4.33
CA ARG A 97 18.51 -6.60 -4.51
C ARG A 97 17.75 -6.77 -5.81
N LYS A 98 17.57 -5.70 -6.61
CA LYS A 98 16.75 -5.67 -7.83
C LYS A 98 15.30 -6.12 -7.60
N LEU A 99 14.72 -5.75 -6.46
CA LEU A 99 13.35 -6.08 -6.10
C LEU A 99 12.40 -4.98 -6.57
N SER A 100 11.35 -5.36 -7.30
CA SER A 100 10.28 -4.45 -7.70
C SER A 100 9.46 -4.00 -6.48
N TYR A 101 8.96 -2.77 -6.53
CA TYR A 101 8.14 -2.21 -5.47
C TYR A 101 7.08 -1.25 -6.04
N THR A 102 6.00 -1.07 -5.28
CA THR A 102 4.92 -0.13 -5.61
C THR A 102 4.83 0.92 -4.51
N VAL A 103 4.70 2.20 -4.90
CA VAL A 103 4.46 3.29 -3.95
C VAL A 103 3.09 3.89 -4.16
N PHE A 104 2.33 4.11 -3.10
CA PHE A 104 1.02 4.75 -3.15
C PHE A 104 1.12 6.18 -2.60
N ILE A 105 0.87 7.16 -3.45
CA ILE A 105 1.12 8.57 -3.18
C ILE A 105 -0.19 9.33 -2.96
N ALA A 106 -0.26 10.05 -1.86
CA ALA A 106 -1.25 11.10 -1.62
C ALA A 106 -0.61 12.45 -1.96
N PRO A 107 -0.95 13.11 -3.09
CA PRO A 107 -0.31 14.35 -3.51
C PRO A 107 -0.28 15.46 -2.46
N GLY A 108 -1.32 15.53 -1.64
CA GLY A 108 -1.39 16.52 -0.55
C GLY A 108 -0.40 16.30 0.60
N LEU A 109 0.35 15.19 0.62
CA LEU A 109 1.43 14.94 1.58
C LEU A 109 2.81 15.35 1.03
N LEU A 110 2.96 15.48 -0.29
CA LEU A 110 4.24 15.82 -0.92
C LEU A 110 4.79 17.14 -0.36
N GLY A 111 6.09 17.15 -0.04
CA GLY A 111 6.79 18.32 0.54
C GLY A 111 6.44 18.64 1.99
N ARG A 112 5.53 17.92 2.64
CA ARG A 112 5.27 18.06 4.06
C ARG A 112 6.40 17.40 4.87
N LYS A 113 6.53 17.82 6.12
CA LYS A 113 7.50 17.22 7.05
C LYS A 113 7.33 15.67 7.07
N ASN A 114 8.42 14.96 6.97
CA ASN A 114 8.55 13.49 6.95
C ASN A 114 8.12 12.79 5.64
N TYR A 115 7.64 13.50 4.63
CA TYR A 115 7.24 12.94 3.34
C TYR A 115 8.18 13.38 2.21
N ILE A 116 8.22 12.62 1.12
CA ILE A 116 9.02 12.96 -0.05
C ILE A 116 8.53 14.23 -0.72
N THR A 117 9.42 14.86 -1.47
CA THR A 117 9.14 16.01 -2.34
C THR A 117 8.61 15.55 -3.72
N GLU A 118 8.12 16.49 -4.54
CA GLU A 118 7.76 16.19 -5.94
C GLU A 118 8.97 15.75 -6.78
N ASP A 119 10.15 16.30 -6.55
CA ASP A 119 11.36 15.92 -7.30
C ASP A 119 11.81 14.49 -6.93
N GLU A 120 11.68 14.11 -5.66
CA GLU A 120 11.91 12.73 -5.23
C GLU A 120 10.86 11.78 -5.81
N LEU A 121 9.58 12.21 -5.94
CA LEU A 121 8.54 11.43 -6.62
C LEU A 121 8.88 11.22 -8.11
N ARG A 122 9.37 12.26 -8.82
CA ARG A 122 9.81 12.11 -10.23
C ARG A 122 11.00 11.15 -10.34
N THR A 123 11.95 11.23 -9.40
CA THR A 123 13.09 10.32 -9.32
C THR A 123 12.63 8.87 -9.08
N LEU A 124 11.67 8.66 -8.18
CA LEU A 124 11.03 7.36 -7.96
C LEU A 124 10.37 6.81 -9.22
N ALA A 125 9.60 7.64 -9.87
CA ALA A 125 8.87 7.25 -11.07
C ALA A 125 9.80 6.90 -12.24
N ALA A 126 11.01 7.43 -12.29
CA ALA A 126 12.02 7.08 -13.28
C ALA A 126 12.73 5.74 -12.99
N ASP A 127 12.59 5.19 -11.79
CA ASP A 127 13.16 3.88 -11.41
C ASP A 127 12.35 2.75 -12.10
N PRO A 128 12.96 1.89 -12.93
CA PRO A 128 12.27 0.79 -13.60
C PRO A 128 11.71 -0.26 -12.64
N LEU A 129 12.19 -0.30 -11.39
CA LEU A 129 11.66 -1.19 -10.35
C LEU A 129 10.43 -0.62 -9.67
N CYS A 130 10.10 0.66 -9.87
CA CYS A 130 9.03 1.37 -9.17
C CYS A 130 7.73 1.45 -9.98
N THR A 131 6.64 0.97 -9.41
CA THR A 131 5.28 1.27 -9.86
C THR A 131 4.68 2.35 -8.95
N VAL A 132 4.10 3.40 -9.53
CA VAL A 132 3.40 4.44 -8.76
C VAL A 132 1.90 4.20 -8.82
N GLY A 133 1.24 4.27 -7.67
CA GLY A 133 -0.21 4.25 -7.50
C GLY A 133 -0.70 5.46 -6.69
N ALA A 134 -2.02 5.64 -6.63
CA ALA A 134 -2.66 6.73 -5.91
C ALA A 134 -3.10 6.33 -4.50
N HIS A 135 -3.16 7.31 -3.57
CA HIS A 135 -3.56 7.13 -2.17
C HIS A 135 -4.53 8.24 -1.70
N THR A 136 -5.56 8.55 -2.49
CA THR A 136 -6.40 9.75 -2.40
C THR A 136 -5.58 11.05 -2.58
N MET A 137 -6.27 12.20 -2.65
CA MET A 137 -5.59 13.49 -2.80
C MET A 137 -4.97 13.97 -1.49
N ARG A 138 -5.68 13.78 -0.35
CA ARG A 138 -5.31 14.34 0.97
C ARG A 138 -5.12 13.30 2.07
N HIS A 139 -5.08 12.00 1.72
CA HIS A 139 -5.00 10.90 2.68
C HIS A 139 -6.20 10.85 3.66
N GLU A 140 -7.41 11.11 3.17
CA GLU A 140 -8.61 11.12 3.99
C GLU A 140 -9.36 9.78 3.99
N MET A 141 -9.98 9.43 5.13
CA MET A 141 -10.85 8.26 5.24
C MET A 141 -12.12 8.45 4.39
N LEU A 142 -12.38 7.55 3.46
CA LEU A 142 -13.43 7.71 2.45
C LEU A 142 -14.86 7.41 2.96
N ARG A 143 -15.01 6.49 3.91
CA ARG A 143 -16.35 5.97 4.29
C ARG A 143 -17.36 7.04 4.68
N PHE A 144 -16.93 8.09 5.35
CA PHE A 144 -17.84 9.09 5.94
C PHE A 144 -17.96 10.35 5.10
N GLN A 145 -17.35 10.37 3.91
CA GLN A 145 -17.42 11.49 3.00
C GLN A 145 -18.64 11.37 2.07
N LYS A 146 -19.11 12.52 1.55
CA LYS A 146 -20.11 12.55 0.49
C LYS A 146 -19.53 11.93 -0.80
N ALA A 147 -20.38 11.30 -1.60
CA ALA A 147 -19.96 10.64 -2.84
C ALA A 147 -19.17 11.54 -3.80
N SER A 148 -19.56 12.82 -3.91
CA SER A 148 -18.83 13.81 -4.73
C SER A 148 -17.43 14.11 -4.20
N ALA A 149 -17.26 14.18 -2.87
CA ALA A 149 -15.94 14.38 -2.24
C ALA A 149 -15.06 13.15 -2.45
N VAL A 150 -15.59 11.93 -2.25
CA VAL A 150 -14.88 10.69 -2.55
C VAL A 150 -14.38 10.66 -4.00
N ARG A 151 -15.26 11.00 -4.96
CA ARG A 151 -14.87 11.09 -6.37
C ARG A 151 -13.75 12.11 -6.59
N GLY A 152 -13.83 13.29 -5.95
CA GLY A 152 -12.79 14.31 -6.02
C GLY A 152 -11.43 13.83 -5.48
N GLU A 153 -11.43 13.09 -4.35
CA GLU A 153 -10.22 12.49 -3.78
C GLU A 153 -9.59 11.47 -4.74
N LEU A 154 -10.41 10.62 -5.37
CA LEU A 154 -9.94 9.56 -6.27
C LEU A 154 -9.48 10.11 -7.62
N SER A 155 -10.36 10.82 -8.34
CA SER A 155 -10.04 11.35 -9.67
C SER A 155 -8.99 12.47 -9.60
N GLY A 156 -9.00 13.30 -8.55
CA GLY A 156 -8.01 14.36 -8.36
C GLY A 156 -6.60 13.81 -8.14
N SER A 157 -6.44 12.79 -7.27
CA SER A 157 -5.14 12.16 -7.06
C SER A 157 -4.62 11.46 -8.31
N LYS A 158 -5.50 10.75 -9.04
CA LYS A 158 -5.15 10.10 -10.30
C LYS A 158 -4.67 11.13 -11.33
N ALA A 159 -5.47 12.15 -11.60
CA ALA A 159 -5.15 13.19 -12.59
C ALA A 159 -3.86 13.96 -12.25
N TYR A 160 -3.66 14.29 -10.96
CA TYR A 160 -2.43 14.95 -10.52
C TYR A 160 -1.19 14.10 -10.82
N LEU A 161 -1.21 12.83 -10.43
CA LEU A 161 -0.07 11.93 -10.62
C LEU A 161 0.17 11.63 -12.11
N GLU A 162 -0.88 11.45 -12.89
CA GLU A 162 -0.77 11.26 -14.36
C GLU A 162 -0.14 12.46 -15.05
N ALA A 163 -0.55 13.68 -14.68
CA ALA A 163 0.03 14.91 -15.20
C ALA A 163 1.50 15.10 -14.77
N ALA A 164 1.82 14.84 -13.48
CA ALA A 164 3.17 15.02 -12.93
C ALA A 164 4.17 14.01 -13.50
N LEU A 165 3.73 12.80 -13.86
CA LEU A 165 4.58 11.67 -14.25
C LEU A 165 4.45 11.26 -15.72
N SER A 166 3.51 11.85 -16.47
CA SER A 166 3.24 11.54 -17.89
C SER A 166 3.00 10.03 -18.14
N ARG A 167 2.29 9.36 -17.22
CA ARG A 167 1.96 7.93 -17.31
C ARG A 167 0.61 7.63 -16.66
N GLU A 168 -0.05 6.55 -17.07
CA GLU A 168 -1.29 6.06 -16.44
C GLU A 168 -1.06 5.61 -15.00
N ILE A 169 -2.00 5.96 -14.12
CA ILE A 169 -2.05 5.50 -12.72
C ILE A 169 -3.20 4.51 -12.57
N LEU A 170 -2.86 3.23 -12.49
CA LEU A 170 -3.81 2.11 -12.55
C LEU A 170 -4.09 1.46 -11.19
N ASN A 171 -3.24 1.73 -10.19
CA ASN A 171 -3.30 1.11 -8.88
C ASN A 171 -3.65 2.15 -7.81
N PHE A 172 -4.45 1.73 -6.82
CA PHE A 172 -4.93 2.58 -5.74
C PHE A 172 -4.79 1.86 -4.39
N ALA A 173 -4.35 2.54 -3.34
CA ALA A 173 -4.49 2.05 -1.97
C ALA A 173 -5.45 2.93 -1.16
N TYR A 174 -6.27 2.32 -0.32
CA TYR A 174 -7.22 3.04 0.52
C TYR A 174 -6.52 3.55 1.78
N PRO A 175 -6.53 4.87 2.09
CA PRO A 175 -6.12 5.36 3.40
C PRO A 175 -6.86 4.63 4.52
N TYR A 176 -6.13 4.16 5.53
CA TYR A 176 -6.64 3.33 6.63
C TYR A 176 -7.25 1.98 6.21
N GLY A 177 -7.54 1.72 4.98
CA GLY A 177 -7.93 0.53 4.20
C GLY A 177 -8.73 -0.59 4.90
N SER A 178 -9.28 -0.35 6.09
CA SER A 178 -10.06 -1.33 6.85
C SER A 178 -11.53 -1.37 6.37
N VAL A 179 -12.26 -2.43 6.73
CA VAL A 179 -13.72 -2.47 6.51
C VAL A 179 -14.48 -1.37 7.26
N TYR A 180 -13.85 -0.72 8.23
CA TYR A 180 -14.37 0.49 8.86
C TYR A 180 -14.13 1.75 8.02
N ALA A 181 -12.97 1.86 7.38
CA ALA A 181 -12.56 3.04 6.61
C ALA A 181 -13.18 3.09 5.21
N CYS A 182 -13.61 1.93 4.67
CA CYS A 182 -14.10 1.79 3.31
C CYS A 182 -15.50 1.18 3.28
N SER A 183 -16.38 1.69 2.43
CA SER A 183 -17.69 1.12 2.14
C SER A 183 -17.71 0.43 0.79
N ARG A 184 -18.71 -0.38 0.49
CA ARG A 184 -18.91 -0.97 -0.85
C ARG A 184 -19.00 0.13 -1.91
N ALA A 185 -19.74 1.22 -1.62
CA ALA A 185 -19.84 2.37 -2.53
C ALA A 185 -18.49 3.05 -2.81
N ASN A 186 -17.56 3.09 -1.83
CA ASN A 186 -16.21 3.60 -2.08
C ASN A 186 -15.42 2.70 -3.04
N ILE A 187 -15.56 1.37 -2.91
CA ILE A 187 -14.93 0.39 -3.79
C ILE A 187 -15.43 0.55 -5.23
N GLU A 188 -16.75 0.69 -5.41
CA GLU A 188 -17.37 0.93 -6.71
C GLU A 188 -16.90 2.25 -7.35
N GLN A 189 -16.66 3.29 -6.55
CA GLN A 189 -16.09 4.55 -7.05
C GLN A 189 -14.63 4.41 -7.49
N VAL A 190 -13.81 3.60 -6.79
CA VAL A 190 -12.43 3.30 -7.23
C VAL A 190 -12.44 2.64 -8.61
N GLN A 191 -13.31 1.67 -8.82
CA GLN A 191 -13.52 1.06 -10.13
C GLN A 191 -13.98 2.07 -11.17
N ALA A 192 -14.99 2.89 -10.84
CA ALA A 192 -15.56 3.89 -11.74
C ALA A 192 -14.56 5.01 -12.12
N CYS A 193 -13.56 5.29 -11.27
CA CYS A 193 -12.46 6.22 -11.57
C CYS A 193 -11.36 5.60 -12.46
N GLY A 194 -11.52 4.37 -12.93
CA GLY A 194 -10.61 3.72 -13.88
C GLY A 194 -9.37 3.10 -13.24
N PHE A 195 -9.36 2.88 -11.92
CA PHE A 195 -8.31 2.07 -11.31
C PHE A 195 -8.54 0.59 -11.62
N ARG A 196 -7.50 -0.13 -11.96
CA ARG A 196 -7.54 -1.58 -12.20
C ARG A 196 -7.50 -2.40 -10.93
N ARG A 197 -6.86 -1.86 -9.88
CA ARG A 197 -6.69 -2.53 -8.57
C ARG A 197 -6.83 -1.54 -7.43
N GLY A 198 -7.45 -2.00 -6.33
CA GLY A 198 -7.51 -1.29 -5.06
C GLY A 198 -6.96 -2.16 -3.93
N PHE A 199 -6.10 -1.61 -3.08
CA PHE A 199 -5.41 -2.33 -2.01
C PHE A 199 -5.91 -1.88 -0.64
N SER A 200 -6.36 -2.84 0.16
CA SER A 200 -6.88 -2.66 1.52
C SER A 200 -5.82 -2.93 2.59
N THR A 201 -6.22 -2.87 3.86
CA THR A 201 -5.40 -3.30 5.01
C THR A 201 -5.91 -4.60 5.65
N LEU A 202 -6.69 -5.41 4.91
CA LEU A 202 -7.08 -6.75 5.35
C LEU A 202 -5.85 -7.65 5.45
N SER A 203 -5.56 -8.19 6.65
CA SER A 203 -4.29 -8.88 6.94
C SER A 203 -4.32 -10.36 6.55
N ARG A 204 -4.29 -10.66 5.27
CA ARG A 204 -4.18 -12.00 4.69
C ARG A 204 -3.53 -12.01 3.32
N SER A 205 -3.24 -13.18 2.78
CA SER A 205 -2.80 -13.34 1.39
C SER A 205 -3.97 -13.19 0.42
N VAL A 206 -3.66 -12.90 -0.83
CA VAL A 206 -4.61 -12.77 -1.95
C VAL A 206 -5.02 -14.16 -2.43
N THR A 207 -6.31 -14.34 -2.70
CA THR A 207 -6.89 -15.58 -3.21
C THR A 207 -7.47 -15.38 -4.62
N ALA A 208 -7.82 -16.46 -5.30
CA ALA A 208 -8.45 -16.40 -6.62
C ALA A 208 -9.78 -15.62 -6.60
N SER A 209 -10.51 -15.60 -5.47
CA SER A 209 -11.74 -14.81 -5.35
C SER A 209 -11.47 -13.31 -5.30
N ASP A 210 -10.38 -12.89 -4.65
CA ASP A 210 -9.99 -11.48 -4.60
C ASP A 210 -9.59 -10.96 -5.99
N LEU A 211 -8.96 -11.81 -6.79
CA LEU A 211 -8.50 -11.45 -8.14
C LEU A 211 -9.65 -11.27 -9.15
N ARG A 212 -10.83 -11.84 -8.88
CA ARG A 212 -12.04 -11.61 -9.70
C ARG A 212 -12.66 -10.22 -9.46
N GLU A 213 -12.50 -9.67 -8.25
CA GLU A 213 -12.94 -8.31 -7.88
C GLU A 213 -11.77 -7.54 -7.25
N PRO A 214 -10.75 -7.11 -8.02
CA PRO A 214 -9.45 -6.70 -7.50
C PRO A 214 -9.43 -5.29 -6.91
N TRP A 215 -10.58 -4.74 -6.52
CA TRP A 215 -10.67 -3.37 -6.00
C TRP A 215 -10.63 -3.27 -4.46
N PHE A 216 -10.40 -4.39 -3.73
CA PHE A 216 -10.20 -4.38 -2.28
C PHE A 216 -9.25 -5.51 -1.84
N LEU A 217 -8.09 -5.59 -2.49
CA LEU A 217 -7.08 -6.64 -2.29
C LEU A 217 -6.46 -6.58 -0.89
N PRO A 218 -6.32 -7.72 -0.21
CA PRO A 218 -5.71 -7.78 1.11
C PRO A 218 -4.19 -7.59 1.07
N ARG A 219 -3.62 -7.08 2.18
CA ARG A 219 -2.18 -6.88 2.33
C ARG A 219 -1.72 -7.25 3.74
N ARG A 220 -0.53 -7.83 3.87
CA ARG A 220 0.12 -8.13 5.14
C ARG A 220 0.97 -6.95 5.58
N ASN A 221 0.65 -6.34 6.70
CA ASN A 221 1.41 -5.20 7.23
C ASN A 221 2.78 -5.66 7.79
N ILE A 222 3.83 -4.96 7.39
CA ILE A 222 5.21 -5.12 7.86
C ILE A 222 5.58 -3.90 8.69
N ASN A 223 5.78 -4.13 9.98
CA ASN A 223 6.29 -3.16 10.96
C ASN A 223 7.06 -3.92 12.05
N ASP A 224 7.75 -3.20 12.92
CA ASP A 224 8.55 -3.79 13.99
C ASP A 224 7.77 -4.79 14.86
N THR A 225 6.55 -4.42 15.27
CA THR A 225 5.70 -5.28 16.10
C THR A 225 5.36 -6.60 15.40
N ASN A 226 5.04 -6.55 14.11
CA ASN A 226 4.66 -7.74 13.35
C ASN A 226 5.86 -8.62 13.03
N LEU A 227 7.03 -8.04 12.81
CA LEU A 227 8.27 -8.78 12.57
C LEU A 227 8.78 -9.43 13.86
N GLN A 228 8.79 -8.72 15.00
CA GLN A 228 9.16 -9.32 16.30
C GLN A 228 8.34 -10.58 16.62
N ARG A 229 7.03 -10.56 16.36
CA ARG A 229 6.16 -11.74 16.58
C ARG A 229 6.50 -12.92 15.69
N LYS A 230 7.26 -12.70 14.61
CA LYS A 230 7.71 -13.72 13.65
C LYS A 230 9.18 -14.10 13.81
N GLY A 231 9.86 -13.58 14.85
CA GLY A 231 11.26 -13.90 15.16
C GLY A 231 12.29 -13.18 14.29
N PHE A 232 11.99 -11.94 13.86
CA PHE A 232 12.93 -11.04 13.19
C PHE A 232 13.51 -10.02 14.17
#